data_73bac85528e3a2da0ab2b8c92e3c2409
#
_entry.id   73bac85528e3a2da0ab2b8c92e3c2409
#
_cell.length_a   1.000
_cell.length_b   1.000
_cell.length_c   1.000
_cell.angle_alpha   90.00
_cell.angle_beta   90.00
_cell.angle_gamma   90.00
#
_symmetry.space_group_name_H-M   'P 1'
#
loop_
_entity.id
_entity.type
_entity.pdbx_description
1 polymer ?
#
loop_
_entity_poly.entity_id
_entity_poly.type
_entity_poly.pdbx_seq_one_letter_code
_entity_poly.pdbx_strand_id
1 'polypeptide(L)'
;MNKQERLKIYGTTDYKALTEAERTVFRNVVGTLSDQGLFRLADIPVIAGYARNVVLARIAAKDVQRLGTVIEFMDRGCKKWKTNPAVDIMTKAQNAYEATAIRLGLTPTGRKRLKGEEKTKTASEEWDEQTD
;
A
#
# COMPACT_ATOMS: atom_id res chain seq x y z
N MET A 1 -5.40 10.21 -19.52
CA MET A 1 -4.12 9.47 -19.60
C MET A 1 -3.94 8.90 -21.01
N ASN A 2 -2.86 9.26 -21.70
CA ASN A 2 -2.60 8.80 -23.06
C ASN A 2 -1.93 7.41 -23.06
N LYS A 3 -1.76 6.83 -24.26
CA LYS A 3 -1.19 5.50 -24.44
C LYS A 3 0.26 5.39 -23.91
N GLN A 4 1.07 6.44 -24.11
CA GLN A 4 2.46 6.45 -23.65
C GLN A 4 2.55 6.50 -22.11
N GLU A 5 1.72 7.29 -21.47
CA GLU A 5 1.63 7.37 -20.01
C GLU A 5 1.19 6.03 -19.42
N ARG A 6 0.22 5.38 -20.03
CA ARG A 6 -0.23 4.04 -19.63
C ARG A 6 0.89 3.01 -19.70
N LEU A 7 1.69 3.04 -20.77
CA LEU A 7 2.82 2.13 -20.92
C LEU A 7 3.90 2.35 -19.86
N LYS A 8 4.15 3.59 -19.47
CA LYS A 8 5.11 3.92 -18.41
C LYS A 8 4.68 3.40 -17.03
N ILE A 9 3.39 3.24 -16.81
CA ILE A 9 2.83 2.77 -15.54
C ILE A 9 2.59 1.26 -15.60
N TYR A 10 1.78 0.79 -16.53
CA TYR A 10 1.30 -0.59 -16.61
C TYR A 10 2.21 -1.51 -17.41
N GLY A 11 3.17 -0.97 -18.14
CA GLY A 11 4.21 -1.75 -18.80
C GLY A 11 5.41 -2.06 -17.91
N THR A 12 5.42 -1.61 -16.66
CA THR A 12 6.52 -1.84 -15.72
C THR A 12 6.59 -3.29 -15.23
N THR A 13 7.77 -3.72 -14.86
CA THR A 13 7.99 -5.04 -14.25
C THR A 13 7.22 -5.17 -12.94
N ASP A 14 7.16 -4.09 -12.16
CA ASP A 14 6.44 -4.06 -10.88
C ASP A 14 4.95 -4.39 -11.06
N TYR A 15 4.30 -3.76 -12.03
CA TYR A 15 2.89 -4.03 -12.33
C TYR A 15 2.67 -5.44 -12.91
N LYS A 16 3.51 -5.84 -13.85
CA LYS A 16 3.39 -7.15 -14.52
C LYS A 16 3.57 -8.33 -13.57
N ALA A 17 4.36 -8.15 -12.51
CA ALA A 17 4.59 -9.19 -11.50
C ALA A 17 3.41 -9.36 -10.53
N LEU A 18 2.43 -8.46 -10.53
CA LEU A 18 1.28 -8.52 -9.64
C LEU A 18 0.25 -9.55 -10.09
N THR A 19 -0.47 -10.14 -9.14
CA THR A 19 -1.65 -10.94 -9.42
C THR A 19 -2.80 -10.06 -9.89
N GLU A 20 -3.86 -10.64 -10.43
CA GLU A 20 -5.01 -9.86 -10.91
C GLU A 20 -5.69 -9.06 -9.80
N ALA A 21 -5.82 -9.64 -8.59
CA ALA A 21 -6.37 -8.94 -7.43
C ALA A 21 -5.47 -7.76 -7.02
N GLU A 22 -4.16 -7.95 -7.02
CA GLU A 22 -3.18 -6.90 -6.73
C GLU A 22 -3.18 -5.80 -7.79
N ARG A 23 -3.31 -6.17 -9.06
CA ARG A 23 -3.43 -5.21 -10.17
C ARG A 23 -4.66 -4.32 -10.04
N THR A 24 -5.78 -4.87 -9.59
CA THR A 24 -7.00 -4.10 -9.35
C THR A 24 -6.77 -3.03 -8.29
N VAL A 25 -6.14 -3.38 -7.17
CA VAL A 25 -5.77 -2.43 -6.12
C VAL A 25 -4.81 -1.38 -6.66
N PHE A 26 -3.79 -1.79 -7.40
CA PHE A 26 -2.81 -0.90 -8.01
C PHE A 26 -3.47 0.13 -8.93
N ARG A 27 -4.34 -0.30 -9.83
CA ARG A 27 -5.06 0.60 -10.75
C ARG A 27 -5.92 1.61 -10.00
N ASN A 28 -6.61 1.16 -8.96
CA ASN A 28 -7.45 2.03 -8.13
C ASN A 28 -6.62 3.11 -7.43
N VAL A 29 -5.46 2.75 -6.89
CA VAL A 29 -4.54 3.69 -6.23
C VAL A 29 -4.00 4.71 -7.23
N VAL A 30 -3.54 4.26 -8.40
CA VAL A 30 -3.06 5.15 -9.47
C VAL A 30 -4.15 6.14 -9.88
N GLY A 31 -5.39 5.66 -10.07
CA GLY A 31 -6.53 6.51 -10.42
C GLY A 31 -6.82 7.55 -9.35
N THR A 32 -6.85 7.15 -8.09
CA THR A 32 -7.11 8.05 -6.96
C THR A 32 -6.02 9.13 -6.84
N LEU A 33 -4.75 8.71 -6.90
CA LEU A 33 -3.63 9.65 -6.81
C LEU A 33 -3.56 10.60 -8.00
N SER A 34 -3.84 10.09 -9.20
CA SER A 34 -3.88 10.92 -10.42
C SER A 34 -4.98 11.99 -10.34
N ASP A 35 -6.16 11.62 -9.87
CA ASP A 35 -7.29 12.56 -9.71
C ASP A 35 -6.97 13.67 -8.70
N GLN A 36 -6.13 13.37 -7.70
CA GLN A 36 -5.70 14.34 -6.69
C GLN A 36 -4.42 15.09 -7.06
N GLY A 37 -3.82 14.79 -8.22
CA GLY A 37 -2.56 15.39 -8.65
C GLY A 37 -1.36 14.96 -7.81
N LEU A 38 -1.44 13.83 -7.12
CA LEU A 38 -0.38 13.32 -6.23
C LEU A 38 0.41 12.15 -6.83
N PHE A 39 0.01 11.63 -7.99
CA PHE A 39 0.68 10.49 -8.61
C PHE A 39 2.07 10.86 -9.12
N ARG A 40 3.07 10.04 -8.78
CA ARG A 40 4.45 10.14 -9.27
C ARG A 40 4.92 8.78 -9.79
N LEU A 41 5.63 8.78 -10.93
CA LEU A 41 6.20 7.54 -11.49
C LEU A 41 7.16 6.84 -10.52
N ALA A 42 7.88 7.61 -9.71
CA ALA A 42 8.80 7.07 -8.71
C ALA A 42 8.09 6.24 -7.62
N ASP A 43 6.80 6.42 -7.42
CA ASP A 43 6.02 5.71 -6.40
C ASP A 43 5.51 4.34 -6.88
N ILE A 44 5.73 3.97 -8.15
CA ILE A 44 5.24 2.70 -8.70
C ILE A 44 5.64 1.48 -7.85
N PRO A 45 6.91 1.30 -7.44
CA PRO A 45 7.27 0.19 -6.57
C PRO A 45 6.56 0.22 -5.21
N VAL A 46 6.35 1.40 -4.66
CA VAL A 46 5.65 1.60 -3.38
C VAL A 46 4.18 1.23 -3.52
N ILE A 47 3.54 1.65 -4.61
CA ILE A 47 2.14 1.29 -4.91
C ILE A 47 1.99 -0.22 -5.11
N ALA A 48 2.95 -0.87 -5.79
CA ALA A 48 2.96 -2.32 -5.94
C ALA A 48 3.05 -3.03 -4.58
N GLY A 49 3.92 -2.58 -3.70
CA GLY A 49 4.03 -3.09 -2.33
C GLY A 49 2.75 -2.89 -1.52
N TYR A 50 2.13 -1.72 -1.64
CA TYR A 50 0.84 -1.43 -1.05
C TYR A 50 -0.23 -2.43 -1.52
N ALA A 51 -0.33 -2.66 -2.82
CA ALA A 51 -1.29 -3.59 -3.40
C ALA A 51 -1.10 -5.02 -2.88
N ARG A 52 0.16 -5.49 -2.79
CA ARG A 52 0.47 -6.81 -2.23
C ARG A 52 0.03 -6.93 -0.77
N ASN A 53 0.30 -5.93 0.05
CA ASN A 53 -0.07 -5.94 1.46
C ASN A 53 -1.58 -5.89 1.65
N VAL A 54 -2.32 -5.12 0.85
CA VAL A 54 -3.78 -5.07 0.91
C VAL A 54 -4.38 -6.44 0.59
N VAL A 55 -3.93 -7.08 -0.47
CA VAL A 55 -4.42 -8.41 -0.87
C VAL A 55 -4.03 -9.47 0.16
N LEU A 56 -2.79 -9.44 0.65
CA LEU A 56 -2.32 -10.36 1.69
C LEU A 56 -3.16 -10.24 2.97
N ALA A 57 -3.45 -9.02 3.41
CA ALA A 57 -4.31 -8.78 4.56
C ALA A 57 -5.73 -9.34 4.36
N ARG A 58 -6.29 -9.18 3.16
CA ARG A 58 -7.62 -9.72 2.81
C ARG A 58 -7.64 -11.24 2.82
N ILE A 59 -6.62 -11.88 2.27
CA ILE A 59 -6.48 -13.35 2.26
C ILE A 59 -6.36 -13.88 3.70
N ALA A 60 -5.49 -13.28 4.49
CA ALA A 60 -5.30 -13.66 5.89
C ALA A 60 -6.57 -13.45 6.73
N ALA A 61 -7.31 -12.36 6.48
CA ALA A 61 -8.58 -12.08 7.14
C ALA A 61 -9.62 -13.17 6.84
N LYS A 62 -9.68 -13.67 5.61
CA LYS A 62 -10.57 -14.78 5.24
C LYS A 62 -10.19 -16.06 5.97
N ASP A 63 -8.90 -16.35 6.12
CA ASP A 63 -8.44 -17.51 6.89
C ASP A 63 -8.81 -17.40 8.37
N VAL A 64 -8.68 -16.20 8.95
CA VAL A 64 -9.12 -15.95 10.33
C VAL A 64 -10.63 -16.16 10.50
N GLN A 65 -11.43 -15.69 9.53
CA GLN A 65 -12.88 -15.88 9.54
C GLN A 65 -13.25 -17.36 9.42
N ARG A 66 -12.52 -18.12 8.62
CA ARG A 66 -12.78 -19.55 8.37
C ARG A 66 -12.34 -20.42 9.53
N LEU A 67 -11.15 -20.19 10.08
CA LEU A 67 -10.50 -21.05 11.07
C LEU A 67 -10.56 -20.50 12.51
N GLY A 68 -10.89 -19.22 12.67
CA GLY A 68 -10.85 -18.53 13.95
C GLY A 68 -9.46 -18.03 14.31
N THR A 69 -9.37 -17.34 15.46
CA THR A 69 -8.12 -16.77 15.98
C THR A 69 -7.23 -17.81 16.64
N VAL A 70 -7.80 -18.94 17.04
CA VAL A 70 -7.10 -20.08 17.66
C VAL A 70 -7.45 -21.34 16.87
N ILE A 71 -6.43 -22.09 16.51
CA ILE A 71 -6.60 -23.36 15.79
C ILE A 71 -6.21 -24.53 16.67
N GLU A 72 -6.96 -25.62 16.51
CA GLU A 72 -6.71 -26.89 17.18
C GLU A 72 -5.79 -27.76 16.31
N PHE A 73 -4.84 -28.44 16.92
CA PHE A 73 -3.98 -29.40 16.23
C PHE A 73 -3.65 -30.57 17.14
N MET A 74 -3.26 -31.69 16.52
CA MET A 74 -2.86 -32.90 17.24
C MET A 74 -1.34 -32.94 17.34
N ASP A 75 -0.83 -33.09 18.58
CA ASP A 75 0.58 -33.30 18.84
C ASP A 75 0.73 -34.54 19.74
N ARG A 76 1.38 -35.56 19.21
CA ARG A 76 1.63 -36.84 19.92
C ARG A 76 0.37 -37.47 20.53
N GLY A 77 -0.74 -37.40 19.81
CA GLY A 77 -2.03 -37.94 20.25
C GLY A 77 -2.83 -37.05 21.21
N CYS A 78 -2.30 -35.88 21.56
CA CYS A 78 -2.97 -34.92 22.43
C CYS A 78 -3.48 -33.71 21.62
N LYS A 79 -4.68 -33.23 21.94
CA LYS A 79 -5.22 -32.00 21.40
C LYS A 79 -4.50 -30.79 21.99
N LYS A 80 -3.99 -29.93 21.13
CA LYS A 80 -3.38 -28.63 21.53
C LYS A 80 -3.98 -27.52 20.70
N TRP A 81 -3.87 -26.30 21.20
CA TRP A 81 -4.34 -25.09 20.53
C TRP A 81 -3.17 -24.13 20.35
N LYS A 82 -3.19 -23.42 19.25
CA LYS A 82 -2.24 -22.35 18.97
C LYS A 82 -2.95 -21.18 18.32
N THR A 83 -2.35 -20.00 18.40
CA THR A 83 -2.82 -18.84 17.66
C THR A 83 -2.74 -19.13 16.16
N ASN A 84 -3.81 -18.80 15.42
CA ASN A 84 -3.80 -18.91 13.98
C ASN A 84 -2.74 -17.96 13.41
N PRO A 85 -1.72 -18.48 12.67
CA PRO A 85 -0.68 -17.63 12.09
C PRO A 85 -1.22 -16.53 11.16
N ALA A 86 -2.40 -16.72 10.59
CA ALA A 86 -3.04 -15.72 9.73
C ALA A 86 -3.38 -14.43 10.48
N VAL A 87 -3.59 -14.48 11.80
CA VAL A 87 -3.82 -13.28 12.64
C VAL A 87 -2.60 -12.36 12.59
N ASP A 88 -1.41 -12.91 12.75
CA ASP A 88 -0.16 -12.14 12.73
C ASP A 88 0.12 -11.58 11.32
N ILE A 89 -0.07 -12.40 10.29
CA ILE A 89 0.09 -12.00 8.89
C ILE A 89 -0.87 -10.85 8.56
N MET A 90 -2.14 -10.97 8.93
CA MET A 90 -3.16 -9.94 8.72
C MET A 90 -2.76 -8.62 9.38
N THR A 91 -2.37 -8.67 10.65
CA THR A 91 -1.99 -7.49 11.43
C THR A 91 -0.77 -6.79 10.84
N LYS A 92 0.27 -7.54 10.51
CA LYS A 92 1.50 -6.99 9.91
C LYS A 92 1.25 -6.38 8.54
N ALA A 93 0.50 -7.06 7.68
CA ALA A 93 0.15 -6.57 6.35
C ALA A 93 -0.72 -5.31 6.43
N GLN A 94 -1.70 -5.29 7.34
CA GLN A 94 -2.57 -4.14 7.56
C GLN A 94 -1.78 -2.93 8.05
N ASN A 95 -0.91 -3.10 9.04
CA ASN A 95 -0.05 -2.02 9.53
C ASN A 95 0.86 -1.49 8.43
N ALA A 96 1.41 -2.36 7.59
CA ALA A 96 2.27 -1.97 6.48
C ALA A 96 1.51 -1.16 5.42
N TYR A 97 0.33 -1.60 4.98
CA TYR A 97 -0.39 -0.84 3.97
C TYR A 97 -0.99 0.45 4.51
N GLU A 98 -1.39 0.51 5.77
CA GLU A 98 -1.85 1.76 6.40
C GLU A 98 -0.74 2.82 6.46
N ALA A 99 0.47 2.42 6.85
CA ALA A 99 1.64 3.30 6.85
C ALA A 99 1.96 3.81 5.44
N THR A 100 1.92 2.93 4.44
CA THR A 100 2.14 3.29 3.04
C THR A 100 1.04 4.21 2.51
N ALA A 101 -0.22 3.98 2.89
CA ALA A 101 -1.34 4.84 2.50
C ALA A 101 -1.12 6.29 2.94
N ILE A 102 -0.63 6.50 4.15
CA ILE A 102 -0.30 7.83 4.68
C ILE A 102 0.80 8.48 3.83
N ARG A 103 1.87 7.74 3.52
CA ARG A 103 2.99 8.23 2.71
C ARG A 103 2.57 8.61 1.29
N LEU A 104 1.67 7.86 0.69
CA LEU A 104 1.17 8.11 -0.67
C LEU A 104 0.14 9.25 -0.73
N GLY A 105 -0.43 9.65 0.40
CA GLY A 105 -1.48 10.67 0.42
C GLY A 105 -2.88 10.12 0.16
N LEU A 106 -3.11 8.82 0.40
CA LEU A 106 -4.42 8.19 0.29
C LEU A 106 -5.35 8.54 1.45
N THR A 107 -4.80 9.07 2.54
CA THR A 107 -5.55 9.49 3.72
C THR A 107 -5.56 11.02 3.81
N PRO A 108 -6.56 11.64 4.49
CA PRO A 108 -6.57 13.08 4.71
C PRO A 108 -5.32 13.57 5.46
N THR A 109 -4.85 12.83 6.45
CA THR A 109 -3.62 13.13 7.20
C THR A 109 -2.39 13.12 6.29
N GLY A 110 -2.26 12.10 5.45
CA GLY A 110 -1.17 11.99 4.49
C GLY A 110 -1.16 13.13 3.48
N ARG A 111 -2.33 13.51 2.97
CA ARG A 111 -2.48 14.65 2.04
C ARG A 111 -2.06 15.97 2.68
N LYS A 112 -2.45 16.21 3.92
CA LYS A 112 -2.05 17.41 4.67
C LYS A 112 -0.53 17.47 4.86
N ARG A 113 0.08 16.34 5.19
CA ARG A 113 1.53 16.22 5.37
C ARG A 113 2.27 16.54 4.08
N LEU A 114 1.86 15.99 2.95
CA LEU A 114 2.46 16.24 1.64
C LEU A 114 2.35 17.70 1.24
N LYS A 115 1.19 18.33 1.45
CA LYS A 115 0.99 19.76 1.19
C LYS A 115 1.85 20.64 2.09
N GLY A 116 2.05 20.24 3.36
CA GLY A 116 2.93 20.92 4.29
C GLY A 116 4.39 20.88 3.84
N GLU A 117 4.87 19.73 3.37
CA GLU A 117 6.21 19.54 2.82
C GLU A 117 6.43 20.40 1.56
N GLU A 118 5.47 20.44 0.65
CA GLU A 118 5.53 21.30 -0.54
C GLU A 118 5.63 22.79 -0.18
N LYS A 119 4.83 23.27 0.77
CA LYS A 119 4.86 24.66 1.24
C LYS A 119 6.22 25.01 1.88
N THR A 120 6.77 24.11 2.67
CA THR A 120 8.09 24.30 3.30
C THR A 120 9.19 24.37 2.25
N LYS A 121 9.15 23.50 1.25
CA LYS A 121 10.09 23.48 0.14
C LYS A 121 10.03 24.78 -0.69
N THR A 122 8.84 25.23 -1.04
CA THR A 122 8.62 26.47 -1.78
C THR A 122 9.15 27.69 -1.03
N ALA A 123 8.89 27.78 0.28
CA ALA A 123 9.42 28.86 1.13
C ALA A 123 10.95 28.85 1.19
N SER A 124 11.56 27.67 1.26
CA SER A 124 13.01 27.48 1.25
C SER A 124 13.61 27.89 -0.10
N GLU A 125 12.98 27.55 -1.20
CA GLU A 125 13.40 27.93 -2.55
C GLU A 125 13.33 29.46 -2.75
N GLU A 126 12.29 30.12 -2.29
CA GLU A 126 12.13 31.57 -2.33
C GLU A 126 13.24 32.29 -1.54
N TRP A 127 13.64 31.74 -0.37
CA TRP A 127 14.75 32.27 0.42
C TRP A 127 16.09 32.20 -0.33
N ASP A 128 16.37 31.10 -1.00
CA ASP A 128 17.59 30.91 -1.76
C ASP A 128 17.67 31.87 -2.96
N GLU A 129 16.55 32.19 -3.59
CA GLU A 129 16.48 33.19 -4.67
C GLU A 129 16.71 34.63 -4.18
N GLN A 130 16.34 34.95 -2.95
CA GLN A 130 16.49 36.29 -2.36
C GLN A 130 17.90 36.55 -1.82
N THR A 131 18.72 35.52 -1.61
CA THR A 131 20.08 35.64 -1.07
C THR A 131 21.16 35.74 -2.13
N ASP A 132 20.82 35.63 -3.40
CA ASP A 132 21.68 35.88 -4.54
C ASP A 132 21.58 37.37 -4.97
#